data_90c24363e3fa69778bebdec0ef6c337d
#
_entry.id   90c24363e3fa69778bebdec0ef6c337d
#
_cell.length_a   1.000
_cell.length_b   1.000
_cell.length_c   1.000
_cell.angle_alpha   90.00
_cell.angle_beta   90.00
_cell.angle_gamma   90.00
#
_symmetry.space_group_name_H-M   'P 1'
#
loop_
_entity.id
_entity.type
_entity.pdbx_description
1 polymer ?
#
loop_
_entity_poly.entity_id
_entity_poly.type
_entity_poly.pdbx_seq_one_letter_code
_entity_poly.pdbx_strand_id
1 'polypeptide(L)'
;MKEKLISFLPDRFPEPETFFVELTGVTYPDPRYHIDRNRSPVFCIEYVVAGRGHVEVGGRSFSPQAGDVYLMPMGLHHRYHADAREPWEKIWMNVRGSLCGELLRAYRLTETYHAPACPIGPLFEEFVSFCAAPPADPWELSRRCALMLHEILARVCESVRAGGEAPRLPSPAEQAKELLDRRLTEPVTVSETAAAVGLSASQLTRVFRARFGETPYHYLLGRRLETACLLLRSTALPVREIAFRLCFPDEHYFSSLFHRKLGLTPSDYRKSQGAVRRELPPDRS
;
A
#
# COMPACT_ATOMS: atom_id res chain seq x y z
N MET A 1 21.88 -28.48 5.05
CA MET A 1 20.68 -27.67 4.83
C MET A 1 19.92 -28.30 3.67
N LYS A 2 18.65 -28.66 3.84
CA LYS A 2 17.83 -29.27 2.79
C LYS A 2 16.83 -28.24 2.32
N GLU A 3 16.95 -27.82 1.05
CA GLU A 3 16.08 -26.82 0.42
C GLU A 3 15.68 -27.25 -0.99
N LYS A 4 14.47 -26.89 -1.39
CA LYS A 4 14.05 -26.91 -2.79
C LYS A 4 14.15 -25.48 -3.31
N LEU A 5 14.99 -25.22 -4.28
CA LEU A 5 15.29 -23.89 -4.83
C LEU A 5 14.82 -23.78 -6.28
N ILE A 6 14.23 -22.64 -6.60
CA ILE A 6 13.86 -22.24 -7.95
C ILE A 6 14.42 -20.84 -8.17
N SER A 7 15.26 -20.69 -9.18
CA SER A 7 15.92 -19.41 -9.50
C SER A 7 15.58 -18.94 -10.90
N PHE A 8 15.52 -17.63 -11.06
CA PHE A 8 15.37 -16.99 -12.35
C PHE A 8 16.48 -15.99 -12.57
N LEU A 9 16.89 -15.85 -13.81
CA LEU A 9 17.76 -14.76 -14.24
C LEU A 9 16.90 -13.54 -14.62
N PRO A 10 17.45 -12.32 -14.53
CA PRO A 10 16.71 -11.09 -14.85
C PRO A 10 16.10 -11.06 -16.25
N ASP A 11 16.76 -11.67 -17.25
CA ASP A 11 16.32 -11.75 -18.66
C ASP A 11 15.03 -12.58 -18.86
N ARG A 12 14.61 -13.33 -17.83
CA ARG A 12 13.31 -14.03 -17.81
C ARG A 12 12.14 -13.10 -17.50
N PHE A 13 12.38 -11.84 -17.14
CA PHE A 13 11.36 -10.83 -16.83
C PHE A 13 11.54 -9.65 -17.78
N PRO A 14 10.46 -9.13 -18.41
CA PRO A 14 10.56 -8.05 -19.40
C PRO A 14 11.14 -6.75 -18.84
N GLU A 15 10.80 -6.44 -17.58
CA GLU A 15 11.18 -5.21 -16.88
C GLU A 15 11.74 -5.54 -15.48
N PRO A 16 12.96 -6.13 -15.41
CA PRO A 16 13.52 -6.63 -14.15
C PRO A 16 13.80 -5.52 -13.12
N GLU A 17 14.04 -4.27 -13.56
CA GLU A 17 14.18 -3.11 -12.67
C GLU A 17 12.85 -2.75 -11.98
N THR A 18 11.73 -3.07 -12.62
CA THR A 18 10.40 -2.89 -12.07
C THR A 18 10.03 -4.06 -11.16
N PHE A 19 10.23 -5.29 -11.64
CA PHE A 19 9.89 -6.49 -10.87
C PHE A 19 10.54 -7.75 -11.45
N PHE A 20 11.18 -8.54 -10.61
CA PHE A 20 11.45 -9.94 -10.92
C PHE A 20 11.62 -10.79 -9.65
N VAL A 21 11.34 -12.07 -9.79
CA VAL A 21 11.60 -13.10 -8.77
C VAL A 21 13.03 -13.61 -8.98
N GLU A 22 13.93 -13.34 -8.04
CA GLU A 22 15.30 -13.84 -8.10
C GLU A 22 15.39 -15.30 -7.69
N LEU A 23 14.70 -15.60 -6.56
CA LEU A 23 14.76 -16.92 -5.94
C LEU A 23 13.47 -17.19 -5.17
N THR A 24 13.00 -18.43 -5.21
CA THR A 24 11.92 -18.89 -4.34
C THR A 24 12.15 -20.36 -3.98
N GLY A 25 11.49 -20.84 -2.93
CA GLY A 25 11.64 -22.22 -2.56
C GLY A 25 11.02 -22.62 -1.24
N VAL A 26 11.37 -23.83 -0.83
CA VAL A 26 10.97 -24.43 0.44
C VAL A 26 12.23 -24.79 1.22
N THR A 27 12.32 -24.33 2.46
CA THR A 27 13.32 -24.76 3.42
C THR A 27 12.71 -25.83 4.32
N TYR A 28 13.35 -27.00 4.36
CA TYR A 28 12.92 -28.11 5.22
C TYR A 28 13.60 -28.02 6.61
N PRO A 29 13.00 -28.63 7.64
CA PRO A 29 13.52 -28.53 9.02
C PRO A 29 15.00 -28.94 9.14
N ASP A 30 15.83 -28.03 9.61
CA ASP A 30 17.23 -28.25 10.00
C ASP A 30 17.58 -27.34 11.17
N PRO A 31 17.89 -27.86 12.38
CA PRO A 31 18.22 -27.03 13.54
C PRO A 31 19.51 -26.19 13.37
N ARG A 32 20.31 -26.48 12.36
CA ARG A 32 21.53 -25.72 12.04
C ARG A 32 21.27 -24.60 11.03
N TYR A 33 20.02 -24.46 10.54
CA TYR A 33 19.67 -23.43 9.56
C TYR A 33 19.88 -22.05 10.17
N HIS A 34 20.71 -21.25 9.54
CA HIS A 34 20.90 -19.85 9.88
C HIS A 34 21.26 -19.04 8.65
N ILE A 35 20.81 -17.80 8.60
CA ILE A 35 21.15 -16.80 7.61
C ILE A 35 21.58 -15.52 8.32
N ASP A 36 22.61 -14.88 7.80
CA ASP A 36 23.06 -13.56 8.19
C ASP A 36 23.40 -12.79 6.92
N ARG A 37 22.66 -11.70 6.65
CA ARG A 37 22.84 -10.88 5.45
C ARG A 37 22.97 -9.41 5.82
N ASN A 38 24.10 -8.84 5.51
CA ASN A 38 24.30 -7.41 5.64
C ASN A 38 23.84 -6.70 4.35
N ARG A 39 22.93 -5.69 4.50
CA ARG A 39 22.37 -4.91 3.37
C ARG A 39 21.82 -5.80 2.24
N SER A 40 20.85 -6.65 2.57
CA SER A 40 20.23 -7.55 1.59
C SER A 40 19.80 -6.82 0.32
N PRO A 41 20.21 -7.29 -0.87
CA PRO A 41 19.81 -6.67 -2.12
C PRO A 41 18.40 -7.08 -2.58
N VAL A 42 17.75 -7.96 -1.84
CA VAL A 42 16.42 -8.52 -2.16
C VAL A 42 15.44 -8.21 -1.05
N PHE A 43 14.18 -8.11 -1.42
CA PHE A 43 13.07 -8.17 -0.51
C PHE A 43 12.66 -9.64 -0.31
N CYS A 44 12.71 -10.10 0.95
CA CYS A 44 12.30 -11.47 1.28
C CYS A 44 10.94 -11.46 1.96
N ILE A 45 10.07 -12.38 1.53
CA ILE A 45 8.81 -12.70 2.19
C ILE A 45 8.83 -14.19 2.50
N GLU A 46 8.57 -14.56 3.74
CA GLU A 46 8.64 -15.93 4.19
C GLU A 46 7.40 -16.31 5.01
N TYR A 47 6.84 -17.48 4.73
CA TYR A 47 5.72 -18.08 5.44
C TYR A 47 6.20 -19.32 6.19
N VAL A 48 5.90 -19.41 7.48
CA VAL A 48 6.25 -20.57 8.31
C VAL A 48 5.15 -21.62 8.20
N VAL A 49 5.45 -22.76 7.59
CA VAL A 49 4.53 -23.89 7.43
C VAL A 49 4.38 -24.67 8.73
N ALA A 50 5.51 -24.96 9.38
CA ALA A 50 5.58 -25.72 10.62
C ALA A 50 6.82 -25.30 11.43
N GLY A 51 6.83 -25.61 12.73
CA GLY A 51 7.93 -25.27 13.62
C GLY A 51 8.03 -23.79 13.92
N ARG A 52 9.22 -23.34 14.31
CA ARG A 52 9.50 -21.96 14.66
C ARG A 52 10.97 -21.59 14.48
N GLY A 53 11.26 -20.30 14.58
CA GLY A 53 12.63 -19.79 14.55
C GLY A 53 12.75 -18.44 15.22
N HIS A 54 13.88 -17.79 15.01
CA HIS A 54 14.16 -16.47 15.53
C HIS A 54 14.65 -15.55 14.41
N VAL A 55 14.11 -14.32 14.36
CA VAL A 55 14.42 -13.31 13.33
C VAL A 55 14.81 -12.01 13.99
N GLU A 56 15.87 -11.40 13.49
CA GLU A 56 16.29 -10.04 13.83
C GLU A 56 16.40 -9.23 12.53
N VAL A 57 15.68 -8.14 12.44
CA VAL A 57 15.67 -7.22 11.28
C VAL A 57 15.27 -5.82 11.70
N GLY A 58 15.95 -4.80 11.17
CA GLY A 58 15.60 -3.41 11.44
C GLY A 58 15.63 -3.03 12.92
N GLY A 59 16.51 -3.67 13.72
CA GLY A 59 16.61 -3.45 15.16
C GLY A 59 15.48 -4.09 15.98
N ARG A 60 14.61 -4.88 15.36
CA ARG A 60 13.53 -5.65 16.02
C ARG A 60 13.88 -7.12 16.02
N SER A 61 13.39 -7.83 17.05
CA SER A 61 13.58 -9.26 17.26
C SER A 61 12.24 -9.90 17.58
N PHE A 62 11.94 -11.03 16.92
CA PHE A 62 10.71 -11.80 17.11
C PHE A 62 10.92 -13.27 16.77
N SER A 63 9.99 -14.12 17.18
CA SER A 63 10.07 -15.58 16.98
C SER A 63 8.85 -16.06 16.20
N PRO A 64 8.91 -16.07 14.85
CA PRO A 64 7.80 -16.55 14.04
C PRO A 64 7.61 -18.05 14.19
N GLN A 65 6.36 -18.48 14.15
CA GLN A 65 5.92 -19.86 14.28
C GLN A 65 4.96 -20.25 13.15
N ALA A 66 4.51 -21.49 13.12
CA ALA A 66 3.60 -21.99 12.11
C ALA A 66 2.37 -21.07 11.92
N GLY A 67 2.10 -20.69 10.67
CA GLY A 67 1.03 -19.77 10.30
C GLY A 67 1.46 -18.29 10.24
N ASP A 68 2.69 -17.95 10.60
CA ASP A 68 3.18 -16.57 10.57
C ASP A 68 3.84 -16.25 9.23
N VAL A 69 3.77 -14.96 8.85
CA VAL A 69 4.55 -14.36 7.75
C VAL A 69 5.55 -13.37 8.32
N TYR A 70 6.74 -13.34 7.76
CA TYR A 70 7.70 -12.28 8.06
C TYR A 70 8.32 -11.68 6.81
N LEU A 71 8.63 -10.39 6.92
CA LEU A 71 9.06 -9.52 5.83
C LEU A 71 10.45 -8.99 6.14
N MET A 72 11.36 -9.09 5.17
CA MET A 72 12.73 -8.59 5.29
C MET A 72 13.01 -7.62 4.14
N PRO A 73 12.86 -6.30 4.37
CA PRO A 73 13.08 -5.28 3.35
C PRO A 73 14.50 -5.25 2.83
N MET A 74 14.65 -4.77 1.58
CA MET A 74 15.97 -4.51 0.98
C MET A 74 16.76 -3.47 1.79
N GLY A 75 18.08 -3.59 1.77
CA GLY A 75 18.99 -2.63 2.36
C GLY A 75 19.21 -2.78 3.85
N LEU A 76 18.41 -3.59 4.55
CA LEU A 76 18.56 -3.82 5.98
C LEU A 76 19.47 -5.03 6.26
N HIS A 77 20.17 -4.95 7.40
CA HIS A 77 20.79 -6.13 7.99
C HIS A 77 19.69 -6.99 8.61
N HIS A 78 19.75 -8.29 8.32
CA HIS A 78 18.87 -9.26 8.95
C HIS A 78 19.61 -10.58 9.22
N ARG A 79 19.28 -11.18 10.33
CA ARG A 79 19.72 -12.54 10.66
C ARG A 79 18.56 -13.34 11.21
N TYR A 80 18.56 -14.62 10.89
CA TYR A 80 17.55 -15.52 11.40
C TYR A 80 18.04 -16.96 11.42
N HIS A 81 17.49 -17.73 12.33
CA HIS A 81 17.84 -19.14 12.51
C HIS A 81 16.64 -19.97 12.95
N ALA A 82 16.68 -21.26 12.65
CA ALA A 82 15.68 -22.21 13.11
C ALA A 82 15.80 -22.45 14.63
N ASP A 83 14.67 -22.78 15.28
CA ASP A 83 14.69 -23.28 16.65
C ASP A 83 15.40 -24.64 16.71
N ALA A 84 16.16 -24.89 17.77
CA ALA A 84 16.95 -26.12 17.89
C ALA A 84 16.11 -27.38 18.14
N ARG A 85 14.89 -27.23 18.74
CA ARG A 85 14.01 -28.34 19.08
C ARG A 85 12.86 -28.52 18.09
N GLU A 86 12.38 -27.41 17.56
CA GLU A 86 11.24 -27.35 16.61
C GLU A 86 11.63 -26.51 15.37
N PRO A 87 12.64 -26.99 14.60
CA PRO A 87 13.11 -26.24 13.45
C PRO A 87 11.98 -26.06 12.43
N TRP A 88 11.86 -24.84 11.89
CA TRP A 88 10.80 -24.51 10.94
C TRP A 88 10.92 -25.24 9.60
N GLU A 89 9.75 -25.49 9.01
CA GLU A 89 9.56 -25.62 7.58
C GLU A 89 8.95 -24.31 7.07
N LYS A 90 9.46 -23.78 5.97
CA LYS A 90 8.99 -22.49 5.45
C LYS A 90 9.03 -22.42 3.93
N ILE A 91 8.12 -21.64 3.38
CA ILE A 91 8.07 -21.28 1.96
C ILE A 91 8.44 -19.80 1.87
N TRP A 92 9.27 -19.45 0.90
CA TRP A 92 9.80 -18.11 0.80
C TRP A 92 10.00 -17.65 -0.63
N MET A 93 10.08 -16.34 -0.82
CA MET A 93 10.42 -15.69 -2.08
C MET A 93 11.37 -14.51 -1.85
N ASN A 94 12.33 -14.37 -2.73
CA ASN A 94 13.22 -13.22 -2.85
C ASN A 94 12.88 -12.50 -4.15
N VAL A 95 12.44 -11.24 -4.02
CA VAL A 95 12.00 -10.44 -5.15
C VAL A 95 12.79 -9.13 -5.22
N ARG A 96 12.92 -8.58 -6.43
CA ARG A 96 13.58 -7.31 -6.71
C ARG A 96 12.69 -6.39 -7.51
N GLY A 97 13.10 -5.14 -7.61
CA GLY A 97 12.47 -4.11 -8.40
C GLY A 97 11.64 -3.12 -7.58
N SER A 98 11.28 -2.01 -8.21
CA SER A 98 10.59 -0.89 -7.56
C SER A 98 9.17 -1.24 -7.09
N LEU A 99 8.47 -2.18 -7.76
CA LEU A 99 7.10 -2.59 -7.45
C LEU A 99 6.93 -3.03 -6.00
N CYS A 100 7.90 -3.79 -5.44
CA CYS A 100 7.83 -4.23 -4.04
C CYS A 100 7.75 -3.05 -3.07
N GLY A 101 8.59 -2.04 -3.28
CA GLY A 101 8.61 -0.84 -2.44
C GLY A 101 7.31 -0.04 -2.56
N GLU A 102 6.73 0.06 -3.76
CA GLU A 102 5.45 0.75 -3.98
C GLU A 102 4.30 0.02 -3.30
N LEU A 103 4.23 -1.31 -3.40
CA LEU A 103 3.22 -2.11 -2.72
C LEU A 103 3.33 -2.01 -1.20
N LEU A 104 4.56 -2.09 -0.65
CA LEU A 104 4.77 -1.91 0.79
C LEU A 104 4.30 -0.54 1.28
N ARG A 105 4.56 0.53 0.52
CA ARG A 105 4.06 1.88 0.85
C ARG A 105 2.54 1.96 0.75
N ALA A 106 1.96 1.44 -0.33
CA ALA A 106 0.51 1.44 -0.54
C ALA A 106 -0.25 0.73 0.58
N TYR A 107 0.29 -0.39 1.07
CA TYR A 107 -0.28 -1.17 2.17
C TYR A 107 0.20 -0.75 3.57
N ARG A 108 1.09 0.27 3.68
CA ARG A 108 1.69 0.73 4.95
C ARG A 108 2.44 -0.38 5.69
N LEU A 109 3.10 -1.25 4.95
CA LEU A 109 3.89 -2.37 5.48
C LEU A 109 5.40 -2.09 5.55
N THR A 110 5.86 -0.88 5.27
CA THR A 110 7.29 -0.52 5.20
C THR A 110 8.06 -0.78 6.49
N GLU A 111 7.40 -0.74 7.65
CA GLU A 111 7.97 -1.03 8.97
C GLU A 111 7.36 -2.28 9.63
N THR A 112 6.65 -3.08 8.85
CA THR A 112 6.08 -4.35 9.28
C THR A 112 7.05 -5.46 8.95
N TYR A 113 7.56 -6.12 9.98
CA TYR A 113 8.50 -7.25 9.81
C TYR A 113 7.89 -8.59 10.17
N HIS A 114 6.76 -8.61 10.88
CA HIS A 114 6.08 -9.81 11.34
C HIS A 114 4.56 -9.64 11.27
N ALA A 115 3.89 -10.62 10.70
CA ALA A 115 2.43 -10.76 10.66
C ALA A 115 2.08 -12.11 11.28
N PRO A 116 1.72 -12.14 12.58
CA PRO A 116 1.35 -13.37 13.25
C PRO A 116 -0.01 -13.89 12.76
N ALA A 117 -0.20 -15.19 12.79
CA ALA A 117 -1.45 -15.88 12.45
C ALA A 117 -2.06 -15.41 11.12
N CYS A 118 -1.23 -15.38 10.07
CA CYS A 118 -1.60 -14.96 8.72
C CYS A 118 -1.86 -16.20 7.84
N PRO A 119 -3.11 -16.64 7.64
CA PRO A 119 -3.43 -17.94 7.05
C PRO A 119 -3.35 -17.92 5.52
N ILE A 120 -2.20 -17.56 4.97
CA ILE A 120 -1.96 -17.43 3.51
C ILE A 120 -1.02 -18.51 2.94
N GLY A 121 -0.81 -19.59 3.67
CA GLY A 121 -0.01 -20.73 3.20
C GLY A 121 -0.34 -21.19 1.78
N PRO A 122 -1.62 -21.40 1.42
CA PRO A 122 -2.01 -21.80 0.07
C PRO A 122 -1.53 -20.87 -1.04
N LEU A 123 -1.43 -19.54 -0.79
CA LEU A 123 -0.89 -18.58 -1.78
C LEU A 123 0.60 -18.78 -1.99
N PHE A 124 1.36 -19.09 -0.95
CA PHE A 124 2.78 -19.41 -1.07
C PHE A 124 3.02 -20.73 -1.77
N GLU A 125 2.19 -21.76 -1.51
CA GLU A 125 2.26 -23.05 -2.20
C GLU A 125 1.95 -22.89 -3.69
N GLU A 126 0.91 -22.12 -4.04
CA GLU A 126 0.55 -21.80 -5.42
C GLU A 126 1.71 -21.06 -6.11
N PHE A 127 2.31 -20.08 -5.43
CA PHE A 127 3.44 -19.30 -5.97
C PHE A 127 4.63 -20.20 -6.31
N VAL A 128 5.07 -21.06 -5.38
CA VAL A 128 6.20 -21.96 -5.61
C VAL A 128 5.86 -23.01 -6.67
N SER A 129 4.64 -23.53 -6.69
CA SER A 129 4.18 -24.45 -7.71
C SER A 129 4.19 -23.83 -9.10
N PHE A 130 3.71 -22.61 -9.24
CA PHE A 130 3.75 -21.85 -10.49
C PHE A 130 5.19 -21.60 -10.94
N CYS A 131 6.07 -21.19 -10.04
CA CYS A 131 7.49 -20.96 -10.34
C CYS A 131 8.24 -22.25 -10.71
N ALA A 132 7.79 -23.42 -10.21
CA ALA A 132 8.41 -24.70 -10.55
C ALA A 132 8.10 -25.17 -11.97
N ALA A 133 7.03 -24.69 -12.59
CA ALA A 133 6.63 -24.96 -13.97
C ALA A 133 6.26 -23.65 -14.68
N PRO A 134 7.22 -22.73 -14.88
CA PRO A 134 6.93 -21.40 -15.37
C PRO A 134 6.51 -21.44 -16.85
N PRO A 135 5.63 -20.52 -17.30
CA PRO A 135 5.27 -20.38 -18.69
C PRO A 135 6.50 -19.99 -19.54
N ALA A 136 6.44 -20.30 -20.83
CA ALA A 136 7.50 -19.91 -21.78
C ALA A 136 7.52 -18.39 -22.01
N ASP A 137 6.34 -17.75 -22.00
CA ASP A 137 6.19 -16.29 -22.19
C ASP A 137 6.67 -15.52 -20.96
N PRO A 138 7.70 -14.66 -21.09
CA PRO A 138 8.21 -13.83 -20.00
C PRO A 138 7.18 -12.84 -19.45
N TRP A 139 6.28 -12.32 -20.28
CA TRP A 139 5.22 -11.39 -19.83
C TRP A 139 4.19 -12.11 -18.96
N GLU A 140 3.80 -13.32 -19.33
CA GLU A 140 2.90 -14.11 -18.51
C GLU A 140 3.53 -14.47 -17.15
N LEU A 141 4.80 -14.89 -17.15
CA LEU A 141 5.56 -15.18 -15.94
C LEU A 141 5.59 -13.94 -15.01
N SER A 142 6.05 -12.80 -15.55
CA SER A 142 6.16 -11.56 -14.78
C SER A 142 4.81 -11.11 -14.21
N ARG A 143 3.78 -11.06 -15.06
CA ARG A 143 2.43 -10.67 -14.68
C ARG A 143 1.85 -11.55 -13.57
N ARG A 144 1.96 -12.87 -13.70
CA ARG A 144 1.43 -13.81 -12.71
C ARG A 144 2.16 -13.69 -11.38
N CYS A 145 3.49 -13.66 -11.39
CA CYS A 145 4.27 -13.47 -10.17
C CYS A 145 3.96 -12.12 -9.49
N ALA A 146 3.81 -11.05 -10.23
CA ALA A 146 3.48 -9.72 -9.69
C ALA A 146 2.08 -9.69 -9.06
N LEU A 147 1.08 -10.32 -9.69
CA LEU A 147 -0.28 -10.43 -9.14
C LEU A 147 -0.30 -11.25 -7.84
N MET A 148 0.43 -12.37 -7.80
CA MET A 148 0.50 -13.20 -6.59
C MET A 148 1.24 -12.48 -5.45
N LEU A 149 2.34 -11.75 -5.73
CA LEU A 149 2.99 -10.90 -4.75
C LEU A 149 2.02 -9.84 -4.20
N HIS A 150 1.26 -9.20 -5.08
CA HIS A 150 0.27 -8.20 -4.69
C HIS A 150 -0.79 -8.80 -3.74
N GLU A 151 -1.35 -9.96 -4.10
CA GLU A 151 -2.35 -10.66 -3.25
C GLU A 151 -1.75 -11.04 -1.89
N ILE A 152 -0.53 -11.58 -1.86
CA ILE A 152 0.17 -11.91 -0.61
C ILE A 152 0.31 -10.68 0.28
N LEU A 153 0.79 -9.55 -0.26
CA LEU A 153 0.96 -8.32 0.54
C LEU A 153 -0.37 -7.72 0.99
N ALA A 154 -1.42 -7.81 0.17
CA ALA A 154 -2.77 -7.40 0.56
C ALA A 154 -3.28 -8.21 1.76
N ARG A 155 -3.14 -9.55 1.72
CA ARG A 155 -3.52 -10.44 2.81
C ARG A 155 -2.68 -10.24 4.07
N VAL A 156 -1.38 -10.00 3.92
CA VAL A 156 -0.52 -9.62 5.06
C VAL A 156 -1.03 -8.34 5.71
N CYS A 157 -1.39 -7.32 4.91
CA CYS A 157 -1.97 -6.08 5.42
C CYS A 157 -3.29 -6.33 6.17
N GLU A 158 -4.18 -7.16 5.63
CA GLU A 158 -5.43 -7.54 6.30
C GLU A 158 -5.16 -8.24 7.65
N SER A 159 -4.23 -9.20 7.67
CA SER A 159 -3.85 -9.93 8.88
C SER A 159 -3.23 -9.01 9.94
N VAL A 160 -2.31 -8.15 9.56
CA VAL A 160 -1.69 -7.16 10.48
C VAL A 160 -2.73 -6.22 11.06
N ARG A 161 -3.71 -5.79 10.26
CA ARG A 161 -4.82 -4.94 10.72
C ARG A 161 -5.79 -5.68 11.62
N ALA A 162 -5.97 -6.97 11.41
CA ALA A 162 -6.84 -7.82 12.24
C ALA A 162 -6.14 -8.29 13.53
N GLY A 163 -4.84 -8.55 13.50
CA GLY A 163 -4.05 -9.06 14.65
C GLY A 163 -3.45 -7.98 15.56
N GLY A 164 -3.36 -6.72 15.09
CA GLY A 164 -3.04 -5.59 15.94
C GLY A 164 -4.27 -5.18 16.72
N GLU A 165 -4.21 -5.21 18.09
CA GLU A 165 -5.26 -4.82 19.04
C GLU A 165 -6.67 -4.80 18.45
N ALA A 166 -7.66 -5.44 19.10
CA ALA A 166 -9.07 -5.47 18.67
C ALA A 166 -9.41 -4.22 17.86
N PRO A 167 -9.99 -4.30 16.66
CA PRO A 167 -10.04 -3.19 15.70
C PRO A 167 -10.45 -1.95 16.47
N ARG A 168 -9.49 -1.05 16.69
CA ARG A 168 -9.76 0.21 17.36
C ARG A 168 -10.86 0.85 16.54
N LEU A 169 -12.08 0.87 17.08
CA LEU A 169 -13.18 1.56 16.44
C LEU A 169 -12.66 2.93 16.01
N PRO A 170 -12.73 3.26 14.72
CA PRO A 170 -12.20 4.54 14.27
C PRO A 170 -12.77 5.65 15.15
N SER A 171 -11.89 6.52 15.65
CA SER A 171 -12.32 7.63 16.50
C SER A 171 -13.41 8.44 15.79
N PRO A 172 -14.28 9.15 16.53
CA PRO A 172 -15.29 10.01 15.90
C PRO A 172 -14.71 10.99 14.86
N ALA A 173 -13.48 11.45 15.07
CA ALA A 173 -12.79 12.29 14.08
C ALA A 173 -12.43 11.52 12.79
N GLU A 174 -12.00 10.27 12.90
CA GLU A 174 -11.68 9.40 11.76
C GLU A 174 -12.93 8.99 10.98
N GLN A 175 -14.01 8.66 11.71
CA GLN A 175 -15.34 8.39 11.12
C GLN A 175 -15.88 9.61 10.37
N ALA A 176 -15.78 10.81 10.98
CA ALA A 176 -16.19 12.05 10.34
C ALA A 176 -15.38 12.34 9.07
N LYS A 177 -14.05 12.11 9.11
CA LYS A 177 -13.20 12.26 7.93
C LYS A 177 -13.63 11.34 6.79
N GLU A 178 -13.88 10.07 7.08
CA GLU A 178 -14.34 9.09 6.09
C GLU A 178 -15.70 9.48 5.49
N LEU A 179 -16.63 9.95 6.34
CA LEU A 179 -17.93 10.45 5.88
C LEU A 179 -17.78 11.65 4.94
N LEU A 180 -16.92 12.61 5.27
CA LEU A 180 -16.64 13.77 4.41
C LEU A 180 -16.01 13.37 3.09
N ASP A 181 -15.05 12.42 3.09
CA ASP A 181 -14.41 11.91 1.87
C ASP A 181 -15.39 11.19 0.94
N ARG A 182 -16.38 10.48 1.47
CA ARG A 182 -17.44 9.81 0.69
C ARG A 182 -18.47 10.80 0.11
N ARG A 183 -18.65 11.97 0.71
CA ARG A 183 -19.71 12.92 0.39
C ARG A 183 -19.20 14.24 -0.24
N LEU A 184 -18.10 14.19 -1.00
CA LEU A 184 -17.49 15.38 -1.61
C LEU A 184 -18.43 16.08 -2.60
N THR A 185 -19.27 15.33 -3.31
CA THR A 185 -20.21 15.79 -4.33
C THR A 185 -21.66 15.94 -3.80
N GLU A 186 -21.83 15.84 -2.48
CA GLU A 186 -23.13 15.99 -1.85
C GLU A 186 -23.15 17.21 -0.92
N PRO A 187 -24.29 17.86 -0.74
CA PRO A 187 -24.45 18.83 0.32
C PRO A 187 -24.24 18.16 1.69
N VAL A 188 -23.26 18.62 2.44
CA VAL A 188 -22.97 18.11 3.78
C VAL A 188 -22.53 19.26 4.69
N THR A 189 -23.08 19.29 5.88
CA THR A 189 -22.74 20.25 6.92
C THR A 189 -21.89 19.63 8.03
N VAL A 190 -21.16 20.48 8.75
CA VAL A 190 -20.41 20.03 9.95
C VAL A 190 -21.35 19.49 11.00
N SER A 191 -22.57 20.05 11.13
CA SER A 191 -23.58 19.60 12.10
C SER A 191 -24.10 18.20 11.78
N GLU A 192 -24.43 17.92 10.51
CA GLU A 192 -24.85 16.58 10.07
C GLU A 192 -23.73 15.57 10.26
N THR A 193 -22.48 15.94 9.90
CA THR A 193 -21.31 15.07 10.09
C THR A 193 -21.09 14.75 11.57
N ALA A 194 -21.24 15.76 12.45
CA ALA A 194 -21.11 15.60 13.89
C ALA A 194 -22.20 14.68 14.46
N ALA A 195 -23.45 14.89 14.07
CA ALA A 195 -24.56 14.04 14.49
C ALA A 195 -24.37 12.57 14.07
N ALA A 196 -23.87 12.33 12.86
CA ALA A 196 -23.60 10.99 12.34
C ALA A 196 -22.54 10.22 13.16
N VAL A 197 -21.63 10.93 13.85
CA VAL A 197 -20.59 10.33 14.72
C VAL A 197 -20.86 10.52 16.21
N GLY A 198 -22.10 10.89 16.59
CA GLY A 198 -22.54 11.02 17.97
C GLY A 198 -21.97 12.22 18.74
N LEU A 199 -21.56 13.29 18.03
CA LEU A 199 -20.98 14.50 18.62
C LEU A 199 -21.80 15.76 18.29
N SER A 200 -21.64 16.83 19.10
CA SER A 200 -22.01 18.18 18.68
C SER A 200 -21.00 18.75 17.66
N ALA A 201 -21.41 19.75 16.88
CA ALA A 201 -20.53 20.41 15.90
C ALA A 201 -19.24 21.00 16.53
N SER A 202 -19.34 21.55 17.74
CA SER A 202 -18.19 22.09 18.48
C SER A 202 -17.26 21.00 18.99
N GLN A 203 -17.80 19.89 19.48
CA GLN A 203 -17.01 18.73 19.89
C GLN A 203 -16.28 18.12 18.68
N LEU A 204 -16.99 17.90 17.57
CA LEU A 204 -16.35 17.40 16.35
C LEU A 204 -15.23 18.31 15.90
N THR A 205 -15.47 19.63 15.83
CA THR A 205 -14.45 20.60 15.40
C THR A 205 -13.19 20.53 16.27
N ARG A 206 -13.35 20.38 17.57
CA ARG A 206 -12.23 20.26 18.51
C ARG A 206 -11.44 18.97 18.31
N VAL A 207 -12.11 17.81 18.27
CA VAL A 207 -11.42 16.50 18.13
C VAL A 207 -10.83 16.32 16.76
N PHE A 208 -11.48 16.82 15.72
CA PHE A 208 -11.01 16.77 14.35
C PHE A 208 -9.74 17.63 14.18
N ARG A 209 -9.74 18.86 14.71
CA ARG A 209 -8.57 19.72 14.67
C ARG A 209 -7.40 19.17 15.48
N ALA A 210 -7.66 18.57 16.62
CA ALA A 210 -6.62 17.89 17.41
C ALA A 210 -5.98 16.72 16.67
N ARG A 211 -6.77 15.99 15.86
CA ARG A 211 -6.31 14.79 15.13
C ARG A 211 -5.66 15.10 13.78
N PHE A 212 -6.19 16.10 13.04
CA PHE A 212 -5.81 16.37 11.65
C PHE A 212 -5.20 17.78 11.43
N GLY A 213 -5.11 18.62 12.45
CA GLY A 213 -4.54 19.96 12.36
C GLY A 213 -5.48 21.04 11.81
N GLU A 214 -6.63 20.66 11.26
CA GLU A 214 -7.60 21.57 10.66
C GLU A 214 -9.04 21.23 11.03
N THR A 215 -9.98 22.15 10.74
CA THR A 215 -11.41 21.91 11.02
C THR A 215 -12.05 21.02 9.96
N PRO A 216 -13.16 20.30 10.27
CA PRO A 216 -13.89 19.49 9.30
C PRO A 216 -14.30 20.27 8.05
N TYR A 217 -14.71 21.52 8.23
CA TYR A 217 -15.10 22.41 7.13
C TYR A 217 -13.91 22.73 6.20
N HIS A 218 -12.75 23.10 6.76
CA HIS A 218 -11.56 23.38 5.98
C HIS A 218 -11.05 22.14 5.26
N TYR A 219 -11.07 21.00 5.93
CA TYR A 219 -10.76 19.71 5.32
C TYR A 219 -11.64 19.44 4.09
N LEU A 220 -12.98 19.53 4.25
CA LEU A 220 -13.92 19.30 3.15
C LEU A 220 -13.66 20.24 1.96
N LEU A 221 -13.44 21.53 2.24
CA LEU A 221 -13.12 22.51 1.18
C LEU A 221 -11.82 22.15 0.47
N GLY A 222 -10.79 21.75 1.19
CA GLY A 222 -9.51 21.29 0.63
C GLY A 222 -9.71 20.11 -0.31
N ARG A 223 -10.43 19.07 0.13
CA ARG A 223 -10.72 17.89 -0.67
C ARG A 223 -11.54 18.20 -1.92
N ARG A 224 -12.53 19.10 -1.81
CA ARG A 224 -13.29 19.58 -2.97
C ARG A 224 -12.41 20.33 -3.97
N LEU A 225 -11.46 21.16 -3.52
CA LEU A 225 -10.52 21.84 -4.40
C LEU A 225 -9.55 20.86 -5.09
N GLU A 226 -9.05 19.84 -4.40
CA GLU A 226 -8.24 18.77 -5.00
C GLU A 226 -9.03 18.03 -6.10
N THR A 227 -10.29 17.71 -5.83
CA THR A 227 -11.18 17.08 -6.82
C THR A 227 -11.45 18.03 -7.99
N ALA A 228 -11.62 19.35 -7.75
CA ALA A 228 -11.76 20.34 -8.80
C ALA A 228 -10.50 20.38 -9.70
N CYS A 229 -9.31 20.33 -9.13
CA CYS A 229 -8.06 20.26 -9.91
C CYS A 229 -8.04 19.02 -10.82
N LEU A 230 -8.49 17.87 -10.32
CA LEU A 230 -8.60 16.66 -11.11
C LEU A 230 -9.59 16.84 -12.27
N LEU A 231 -10.79 17.34 -12.00
CA LEU A 231 -11.83 17.57 -13.03
C LEU A 231 -11.38 18.59 -14.08
N LEU A 232 -10.73 19.67 -13.67
CA LEU A 232 -10.19 20.69 -14.57
C LEU A 232 -9.14 20.13 -15.54
N ARG A 233 -8.32 19.19 -15.09
CA ARG A 233 -7.29 18.53 -15.92
C ARG A 233 -7.82 17.44 -16.81
N SER A 234 -8.81 16.69 -16.32
CA SER A 234 -9.22 15.42 -16.95
C SER A 234 -10.49 15.53 -17.76
N THR A 235 -11.22 16.67 -17.68
CA THR A 235 -12.52 16.84 -18.36
C THR A 235 -12.64 18.21 -19.03
N ALA A 236 -13.57 18.32 -19.97
CA ALA A 236 -13.97 19.58 -20.59
C ALA A 236 -15.14 20.28 -19.86
N LEU A 237 -15.52 19.83 -18.65
CA LEU A 237 -16.63 20.41 -17.89
C LEU A 237 -16.45 21.92 -17.69
N PRO A 238 -17.49 22.76 -17.90
CA PRO A 238 -17.44 24.17 -17.57
C PRO A 238 -17.10 24.40 -16.09
N VAL A 239 -16.40 25.49 -15.78
CA VAL A 239 -16.02 25.86 -14.40
C VAL A 239 -17.25 25.90 -13.49
N ARG A 240 -18.35 26.49 -13.99
CA ARG A 240 -19.64 26.53 -13.30
C ARG A 240 -20.15 25.15 -12.93
N GLU A 241 -20.07 24.21 -13.85
CA GLU A 241 -20.53 22.83 -13.64
C GLU A 241 -19.68 22.11 -12.59
N ILE A 242 -18.35 22.33 -12.60
CA ILE A 242 -17.45 21.79 -11.57
C ILE A 242 -17.80 22.36 -10.19
N ALA A 243 -18.00 23.68 -10.09
CA ALA A 243 -18.42 24.32 -8.85
C ALA A 243 -19.73 23.72 -8.30
N PHE A 244 -20.72 23.55 -9.18
CA PHE A 244 -22.02 22.97 -8.82
C PHE A 244 -21.88 21.51 -8.32
N ARG A 245 -21.17 20.66 -9.07
CA ARG A 245 -20.97 19.24 -8.70
C ARG A 245 -20.23 19.04 -7.39
N LEU A 246 -19.36 19.99 -7.04
CA LEU A 246 -18.61 19.97 -5.77
C LEU A 246 -19.31 20.77 -4.67
N CYS A 247 -20.59 21.11 -4.86
CA CYS A 247 -21.42 21.78 -3.86
C CYS A 247 -20.83 23.11 -3.35
N PHE A 248 -20.20 23.89 -4.23
CA PHE A 248 -19.89 25.27 -3.93
C PHE A 248 -21.14 26.13 -4.12
N PRO A 249 -21.33 27.18 -3.31
CA PRO A 249 -22.54 28.03 -3.39
C PRO A 249 -22.77 28.63 -4.78
N ASP A 250 -21.70 29.07 -5.43
CA ASP A 250 -21.70 29.61 -6.78
C ASP A 250 -20.30 29.57 -7.41
N GLU A 251 -20.20 29.89 -8.69
CA GLU A 251 -18.98 29.90 -9.48
C GLU A 251 -17.98 30.99 -8.99
N HIS A 252 -18.48 32.13 -8.55
CA HIS A 252 -17.63 33.24 -8.09
C HIS A 252 -16.94 32.89 -6.79
N TYR A 253 -17.65 32.37 -5.84
CA TYR A 253 -17.11 31.88 -4.58
C TYR A 253 -16.06 30.80 -4.84
N PHE A 254 -16.39 29.80 -5.68
CA PHE A 254 -15.45 28.75 -6.07
C PHE A 254 -14.18 29.33 -6.69
N SER A 255 -14.29 30.19 -7.69
CA SER A 255 -13.14 30.76 -8.41
C SER A 255 -12.27 31.61 -7.50
N SER A 256 -12.87 32.41 -6.62
CA SER A 256 -12.16 33.21 -5.63
C SER A 256 -11.40 32.35 -4.61
N LEU A 257 -12.04 31.29 -4.10
CA LEU A 257 -11.42 30.35 -3.17
C LEU A 257 -10.29 29.57 -3.84
N PHE A 258 -10.50 29.09 -5.06
CA PHE A 258 -9.51 28.38 -5.87
C PHE A 258 -8.28 29.27 -6.13
N HIS A 259 -8.49 30.50 -6.57
CA HIS A 259 -7.39 31.45 -6.77
C HIS A 259 -6.62 31.75 -5.49
N ARG A 260 -7.31 31.99 -4.38
CA ARG A 260 -6.68 32.26 -3.08
C ARG A 260 -5.84 31.09 -2.57
N LYS A 261 -6.25 29.83 -2.86
CA LYS A 261 -5.57 28.63 -2.38
C LYS A 261 -4.45 28.15 -3.31
N LEU A 262 -4.58 28.36 -4.62
CA LEU A 262 -3.69 27.79 -5.63
C LEU A 262 -2.94 28.83 -6.47
N GLY A 263 -3.25 30.11 -6.28
CA GLY A 263 -2.58 31.21 -6.99
C GLY A 263 -3.02 31.41 -8.45
N LEU A 264 -3.87 30.56 -8.98
CA LEU A 264 -4.35 30.59 -10.36
C LEU A 264 -5.89 30.55 -10.38
N THR A 265 -6.51 31.17 -11.40
CA THR A 265 -7.95 30.93 -11.63
C THR A 265 -8.19 29.51 -12.14
N PRO A 266 -9.39 28.93 -11.95
CA PRO A 266 -9.72 27.61 -12.50
C PRO A 266 -9.46 27.50 -14.00
N SER A 267 -9.77 28.55 -14.76
CA SER A 267 -9.56 28.60 -16.21
C SER A 267 -8.06 28.64 -16.58
N ASP A 268 -7.25 29.40 -15.86
CA ASP A 268 -5.80 29.45 -16.11
C ASP A 268 -5.12 28.16 -15.67
N TYR A 269 -5.58 27.55 -14.58
CA TYR A 269 -5.12 26.23 -14.16
C TYR A 269 -5.37 25.15 -15.23
N ARG A 270 -6.55 25.17 -15.85
CA ARG A 270 -6.87 24.28 -16.98
C ARG A 270 -5.94 24.50 -18.18
N LYS A 271 -5.71 25.77 -18.56
CA LYS A 271 -4.83 26.11 -19.68
C LYS A 271 -3.38 25.69 -19.43
N SER A 272 -2.84 25.92 -18.24
CA SER A 272 -1.47 25.54 -17.88
C SER A 272 -1.24 24.03 -17.98
N GLN A 273 -2.20 23.22 -17.58
CA GLN A 273 -2.13 21.76 -17.69
C GLN A 273 -2.32 21.26 -19.14
N GLY A 274 -3.05 22.00 -19.97
CA GLY A 274 -3.18 21.72 -21.41
C GLY A 274 -1.92 22.03 -22.21
N ALA A 275 -1.11 22.99 -21.77
CA ALA A 275 0.20 23.31 -22.36
C ALA A 275 1.22 22.19 -22.10
N VAL A 276 1.27 21.66 -20.89
CA VAL A 276 2.15 20.51 -20.53
C VAL A 276 1.83 19.25 -21.35
N ARG A 277 0.55 19.01 -21.70
CA ARG A 277 0.17 17.88 -22.57
C ARG A 277 0.55 18.07 -24.04
N ARG A 278 0.74 19.29 -24.52
CA ARG A 278 1.15 19.56 -25.92
C ARG A 278 2.65 19.47 -26.14
N GLU A 279 3.46 19.49 -25.09
CA GLU A 279 4.92 19.38 -25.15
C GLU A 279 5.43 17.94 -25.07
N LEU A 280 4.57 16.97 -24.81
CA LEU A 280 4.93 15.56 -24.96
C LEU A 280 4.94 15.21 -26.44
N PRO A 281 6.07 14.76 -27.01
CA PRO A 281 6.16 14.38 -28.43
C PRO A 281 5.15 13.23 -28.70
N PRO A 282 4.56 13.19 -29.91
CA PRO A 282 3.67 12.10 -30.28
C PRO A 282 4.47 10.79 -30.25
N ASP A 283 3.87 9.81 -29.59
CA ASP A 283 4.36 8.44 -29.51
C ASP A 283 4.69 7.96 -30.94
N ARG A 284 5.95 7.73 -31.21
CA ARG A 284 6.36 7.18 -32.52
C ARG A 284 6.14 5.68 -32.44
N SER A 285 5.12 5.25 -33.13
CA SER A 285 4.79 3.86 -33.49
C SER A 285 6.01 3.03 -33.87
#